data_473ac1199c2bec9d2110784372ff47f2
#
_entry.id   473ac1199c2bec9d2110784372ff47f2
#
_cell.length_a   1.000
_cell.length_b   1.000
_cell.length_c   1.000
_cell.angle_alpha   90.00
_cell.angle_beta   90.00
_cell.angle_gamma   90.00
#
_symmetry.space_group_name_H-M   'P 1'
#
loop_
_entity.id
_entity.type
_entity.pdbx_description
1 polymer ?
#
loop_
_entity_poly.entity_id
_entity_poly.type
_entity_poly.pdbx_seq_one_letter_code
_entity_poly.pdbx_strand_id
1 'polypeptide(L)'
;MKKKAAIFDLDGTIADTVESIAYATNVTLESLGLKKRPVEEYNYYAGDGADVLVMRALKAASENEEQAEALFLRAKDKYKEVFLEYCMYKVKPFDGMVELLGELKARGIKIGVLSNKPHDRAVDVVNELFGEGYFDLVCGQREGVPKKPDPSGARKMLEEFDIGPAECLYVGDTNVDMQTGKNTGMFTVGVLWGFRDREELENNHADAIIAHPHDLLEYIDSL
;
A
#
# COMPACT_ATOMS: atom_id res chain seq x y z
N MET A 1 3.37 17.39 19.48
CA MET A 1 4.39 18.09 18.64
C MET A 1 3.78 18.32 17.26
N LYS A 2 3.92 19.52 16.69
CA LYS A 2 3.27 19.82 15.40
C LYS A 2 3.78 18.89 14.31
N LYS A 3 2.87 18.26 13.55
CA LYS A 3 3.23 17.40 12.43
C LYS A 3 3.74 18.22 11.24
N LYS A 4 4.77 17.71 10.60
CA LYS A 4 5.44 18.35 9.45
C LYS A 4 5.33 17.50 8.18
N ALA A 5 5.02 16.20 8.33
CA ALA A 5 4.85 15.28 7.21
C ALA A 5 3.81 14.19 7.49
N ALA A 6 3.30 13.60 6.41
CA ALA A 6 2.54 12.37 6.41
C ALA A 6 3.10 11.42 5.34
N ILE A 7 3.38 10.19 5.72
CA ILE A 7 3.78 9.10 4.83
C ILE A 7 2.59 8.14 4.71
N PHE A 8 2.18 7.87 3.49
CA PHE A 8 1.04 7.02 3.16
C PHE A 8 1.50 5.71 2.52
N ASP A 9 0.78 4.62 2.77
CA ASP A 9 0.79 3.51 1.84
C ASP A 9 0.05 3.88 0.55
N LEU A 10 0.20 3.06 -0.48
CA LEU A 10 -0.43 3.27 -1.79
C LEU A 10 -1.70 2.45 -1.95
N ASP A 11 -1.54 1.13 -2.07
CA ASP A 11 -2.62 0.19 -2.42
C ASP A 11 -3.56 0.01 -1.22
N GLY A 12 -4.83 0.39 -1.36
CA GLY A 12 -5.80 0.35 -0.25
C GLY A 12 -5.80 1.59 0.66
N THR A 13 -4.84 2.49 0.50
CA THR A 13 -4.74 3.71 1.33
C THR A 13 -5.01 4.98 0.54
N ILE A 14 -4.19 5.35 -0.43
CA ILE A 14 -4.45 6.53 -1.27
C ILE A 14 -5.10 6.17 -2.60
N ALA A 15 -4.94 4.92 -3.07
CA ALA A 15 -5.47 4.43 -4.33
C ALA A 15 -6.26 3.12 -4.13
N ASP A 16 -7.47 3.08 -4.70
CA ASP A 16 -8.26 1.86 -4.84
C ASP A 16 -7.69 1.06 -6.03
N THR A 17 -6.91 0.04 -5.71
CA THR A 17 -6.15 -0.76 -6.68
C THR A 17 -6.58 -2.23 -6.70
N VAL A 18 -7.55 -2.64 -5.89
CA VAL A 18 -7.93 -4.04 -5.73
C VAL A 18 -8.34 -4.70 -7.06
N GLU A 19 -9.08 -3.98 -7.91
CA GLU A 19 -9.54 -4.47 -9.20
C GLU A 19 -8.36 -4.74 -10.17
N SER A 20 -7.33 -3.88 -10.20
CA SER A 20 -6.15 -4.10 -11.06
C SER A 20 -5.33 -5.30 -10.58
N ILE A 21 -5.15 -5.43 -9.27
CA ILE A 21 -4.47 -6.54 -8.62
C ILE A 21 -5.20 -7.86 -8.91
N ALA A 22 -6.52 -7.88 -8.70
CA ALA A 22 -7.37 -9.04 -8.93
C ALA A 22 -7.39 -9.43 -10.41
N TYR A 23 -7.51 -8.47 -11.31
CA TYR A 23 -7.52 -8.72 -12.75
C TYR A 23 -6.22 -9.39 -13.21
N ALA A 24 -5.08 -8.78 -12.91
CA ALA A 24 -3.78 -9.30 -13.32
C ALA A 24 -3.50 -10.69 -12.74
N THR A 25 -3.86 -10.92 -11.48
CA THR A 25 -3.67 -12.22 -10.83
C THR A 25 -4.63 -13.26 -11.42
N ASN A 26 -5.87 -12.92 -11.69
CA ASN A 26 -6.84 -13.83 -12.28
C ASN A 26 -6.47 -14.23 -13.72
N VAL A 27 -5.96 -13.30 -14.53
CA VAL A 27 -5.41 -13.64 -15.87
C VAL A 27 -4.21 -14.58 -15.72
N THR A 28 -3.38 -14.37 -14.70
CA THR A 28 -2.26 -15.27 -14.39
C THR A 28 -2.75 -16.67 -14.04
N LEU A 29 -3.72 -16.80 -13.12
CA LEU A 29 -4.29 -18.08 -12.71
C LEU A 29 -4.89 -18.84 -13.90
N GLU A 30 -5.69 -18.17 -14.75
CA GLU A 30 -6.27 -18.77 -15.94
C GLU A 30 -5.21 -19.28 -16.93
N SER A 31 -4.11 -18.54 -17.11
CA SER A 31 -3.01 -18.95 -17.99
C SER A 31 -2.31 -20.24 -17.52
N LEU A 32 -2.48 -20.58 -16.24
CA LEU A 32 -1.96 -21.81 -15.62
C LEU A 32 -3.02 -22.92 -15.51
N GLY A 33 -4.23 -22.71 -16.05
CA GLY A 33 -5.35 -23.66 -15.98
C GLY A 33 -6.07 -23.68 -14.63
N LEU A 34 -5.84 -22.66 -13.77
CA LEU A 34 -6.48 -22.53 -12.47
C LEU A 34 -7.75 -21.65 -12.55
N LYS A 35 -8.64 -21.82 -11.57
CA LYS A 35 -9.86 -21.01 -11.47
C LYS A 35 -9.55 -19.60 -10.94
N LYS A 36 -10.27 -18.60 -11.47
CA LYS A 36 -10.29 -17.26 -10.92
C LYS A 36 -10.74 -17.25 -9.45
N ARG A 37 -10.26 -16.25 -8.73
CA ARG A 37 -10.71 -15.94 -7.37
C ARG A 37 -11.58 -14.69 -7.37
N PRO A 38 -12.58 -14.60 -6.47
CA PRO A 38 -13.37 -13.39 -6.24
C PRO A 38 -12.49 -12.18 -5.92
N VAL A 39 -12.90 -10.99 -6.35
CA VAL A 39 -12.12 -9.75 -6.14
C VAL A 39 -11.92 -9.46 -4.65
N GLU A 40 -12.91 -9.73 -3.82
CA GLU A 40 -12.90 -9.48 -2.39
C GLU A 40 -11.80 -10.26 -1.64
N GLU A 41 -11.39 -11.42 -2.15
CA GLU A 41 -10.31 -12.21 -1.54
C GLU A 41 -8.95 -11.50 -1.70
N TYR A 42 -8.81 -10.66 -2.71
CA TYR A 42 -7.56 -9.93 -2.95
C TYR A 42 -7.26 -8.87 -1.90
N ASN A 43 -8.26 -8.43 -1.16
CA ASN A 43 -8.06 -7.62 0.03
C ASN A 43 -7.14 -8.31 1.05
N TYR A 44 -7.19 -9.65 1.14
CA TYR A 44 -6.35 -10.44 2.06
C TYR A 44 -5.07 -10.99 1.41
N TYR A 45 -5.00 -11.01 0.09
CA TYR A 45 -3.79 -11.45 -0.60
C TYR A 45 -2.76 -10.32 -0.71
N ALA A 46 -3.20 -9.07 -0.88
CA ALA A 46 -2.37 -7.88 -1.01
C ALA A 46 -1.81 -7.35 0.33
N GLY A 47 -0.83 -6.44 0.26
CA GLY A 47 -0.17 -5.78 1.39
C GLY A 47 1.30 -6.18 1.59
N ASP A 48 1.64 -7.46 1.40
CA ASP A 48 2.99 -8.01 1.63
C ASP A 48 3.87 -8.05 0.37
N GLY A 49 3.42 -7.43 -0.72
CA GLY A 49 4.11 -7.39 -2.01
C GLY A 49 3.72 -8.51 -2.97
N ALA A 50 4.15 -8.36 -4.24
CA ALA A 50 3.68 -9.16 -5.36
C ALA A 50 3.91 -10.67 -5.20
N ASP A 51 5.07 -11.10 -4.69
CA ASP A 51 5.40 -12.52 -4.55
C ASP A 51 4.46 -13.22 -3.55
N VAL A 52 4.15 -12.55 -2.43
CA VAL A 52 3.24 -13.07 -1.41
C VAL A 52 1.80 -13.09 -1.93
N LEU A 53 1.37 -12.04 -2.62
CA LEU A 53 0.08 -11.97 -3.30
C LEU A 53 -0.12 -13.16 -4.25
N VAL A 54 0.84 -13.39 -5.16
CA VAL A 54 0.78 -14.47 -6.16
C VAL A 54 0.74 -15.84 -5.47
N MET A 55 1.56 -16.05 -4.43
CA MET A 55 1.57 -17.31 -3.69
C MET A 55 0.24 -17.56 -2.96
N ARG A 56 -0.34 -16.54 -2.31
CA ARG A 56 -1.66 -16.66 -1.65
C ARG A 56 -2.76 -17.01 -2.64
N ALA A 57 -2.78 -16.36 -3.81
CA ALA A 57 -3.74 -16.65 -4.86
C ALA A 57 -3.57 -18.06 -5.44
N LEU A 58 -2.32 -18.52 -5.64
CA LEU A 58 -2.03 -19.88 -6.07
C LEU A 58 -2.53 -20.91 -5.03
N LYS A 59 -2.21 -20.73 -3.74
CA LYS A 59 -2.67 -21.64 -2.68
C LYS A 59 -4.20 -21.73 -2.63
N ALA A 60 -4.90 -20.62 -2.86
CA ALA A 60 -6.36 -20.59 -2.88
C ALA A 60 -6.98 -21.24 -4.14
N ALA A 61 -6.25 -21.29 -5.26
CA ALA A 61 -6.75 -21.80 -6.55
C ALA A 61 -6.26 -23.22 -6.88
N SER A 62 -5.21 -23.70 -6.22
CA SER A 62 -4.61 -25.03 -6.44
C SER A 62 -5.29 -26.13 -5.62
N GLU A 63 -5.12 -27.39 -6.03
CA GLU A 63 -5.62 -28.54 -5.30
C GLU A 63 -4.90 -28.80 -3.97
N ASN A 64 -3.62 -28.41 -3.90
CA ASN A 64 -2.76 -28.57 -2.72
C ASN A 64 -1.57 -27.59 -2.78
N GLU A 65 -0.80 -27.52 -1.67
CA GLU A 65 0.39 -26.64 -1.58
C GLU A 65 1.50 -27.03 -2.56
N GLU A 66 1.71 -28.31 -2.81
CA GLU A 66 2.76 -28.78 -3.73
C GLU A 66 2.51 -28.25 -5.16
N GLN A 67 1.26 -28.25 -5.62
CA GLN A 67 0.89 -27.67 -6.91
C GLN A 67 1.12 -26.14 -6.92
N ALA A 68 0.76 -25.43 -5.86
CA ALA A 68 0.98 -24.00 -5.75
C ALA A 68 2.46 -23.63 -5.82
N GLU A 69 3.32 -24.37 -5.08
CA GLU A 69 4.78 -24.17 -5.08
C GLU A 69 5.39 -24.48 -6.45
N ALA A 70 4.97 -25.57 -7.10
CA ALA A 70 5.45 -25.95 -8.42
C ALA A 70 5.12 -24.92 -9.52
N LEU A 71 4.00 -24.21 -9.36
CA LEU A 71 3.55 -23.18 -10.31
C LEU A 71 4.12 -21.79 -10.02
N PHE A 72 4.68 -21.55 -8.84
CA PHE A 72 4.98 -20.20 -8.35
C PHE A 72 5.88 -19.38 -9.28
N LEU A 73 6.99 -19.91 -9.74
CA LEU A 73 7.91 -19.16 -10.62
C LEU A 73 7.25 -18.76 -11.93
N ARG A 74 6.49 -19.67 -12.55
CA ARG A 74 5.74 -19.37 -13.77
C ARG A 74 4.65 -18.34 -13.53
N ALA A 75 3.96 -18.45 -12.41
CA ALA A 75 2.92 -17.48 -12.02
C ALA A 75 3.51 -16.09 -11.77
N LYS A 76 4.64 -16.01 -11.07
CA LYS A 76 5.34 -14.75 -10.80
C LYS A 76 5.74 -14.02 -12.09
N ASP A 77 6.36 -14.75 -13.04
CA ASP A 77 6.77 -14.17 -14.32
C ASP A 77 5.55 -13.70 -15.13
N LYS A 78 4.49 -14.53 -15.18
CA LYS A 78 3.26 -14.17 -15.88
C LYS A 78 2.53 -13.01 -15.23
N TYR A 79 2.44 -12.97 -13.90
CA TYR A 79 1.87 -11.85 -13.18
C TYR A 79 2.60 -10.55 -13.49
N LYS A 80 3.94 -10.56 -13.47
CA LYS A 80 4.74 -9.39 -13.81
C LYS A 80 4.44 -8.87 -15.22
N GLU A 81 4.36 -9.76 -16.20
CA GLU A 81 3.99 -9.42 -17.59
C GLU A 81 2.60 -8.76 -17.65
N VAL A 82 1.58 -9.41 -17.09
CA VAL A 82 0.20 -8.91 -17.13
C VAL A 82 0.05 -7.62 -16.34
N PHE A 83 0.68 -7.53 -15.16
CA PHE A 83 0.58 -6.34 -14.32
C PHE A 83 1.26 -5.11 -14.94
N LEU A 84 2.26 -5.28 -15.81
CA LEU A 84 2.83 -4.19 -16.60
C LEU A 84 1.78 -3.51 -17.48
N GLU A 85 0.86 -4.27 -18.06
CA GLU A 85 -0.19 -3.76 -18.96
C GLU A 85 -1.41 -3.24 -18.20
N TYR A 86 -1.78 -3.90 -17.08
CA TYR A 86 -3.06 -3.67 -16.40
C TYR A 86 -2.94 -3.06 -15.00
N CYS A 87 -1.77 -2.51 -14.63
CA CYS A 87 -1.58 -1.92 -13.30
C CYS A 87 -2.52 -0.74 -13.00
N MET A 88 -3.06 -0.10 -14.04
CA MET A 88 -4.04 1.00 -13.95
C MET A 88 -5.50 0.58 -14.23
N TYR A 89 -5.78 -0.73 -14.37
CA TYR A 89 -7.13 -1.20 -14.63
C TYR A 89 -8.09 -0.83 -13.50
N LYS A 90 -9.05 0.07 -13.78
CA LYS A 90 -10.04 0.62 -12.83
C LYS A 90 -9.44 1.28 -11.57
N VAL A 91 -8.17 1.66 -11.59
CA VAL A 91 -7.52 2.33 -10.47
C VAL A 91 -7.99 3.77 -10.37
N LYS A 92 -8.30 4.21 -9.16
CA LYS A 92 -8.72 5.59 -8.85
C LYS A 92 -8.29 5.98 -7.44
N PRO A 93 -8.16 7.27 -7.12
CA PRO A 93 -8.03 7.71 -5.73
C PRO A 93 -9.27 7.32 -4.93
N PHE A 94 -9.13 7.07 -3.64
CA PHE A 94 -10.29 6.98 -2.75
C PHE A 94 -11.01 8.33 -2.65
N ASP A 95 -12.32 8.30 -2.44
CA ASP A 95 -13.16 9.50 -2.31
C ASP A 95 -12.66 10.38 -1.16
N GLY A 96 -12.45 11.67 -1.41
CA GLY A 96 -11.92 12.65 -0.44
C GLY A 96 -10.38 12.65 -0.31
N MET A 97 -9.66 11.75 -0.98
CA MET A 97 -8.19 11.68 -0.87
C MET A 97 -7.50 12.85 -1.58
N VAL A 98 -7.97 13.24 -2.75
CA VAL A 98 -7.39 14.37 -3.49
C VAL A 98 -7.52 15.66 -2.68
N GLU A 99 -8.69 15.88 -2.07
CA GLU A 99 -8.98 17.03 -1.20
C GLU A 99 -8.08 17.03 0.04
N LEU A 100 -7.94 15.90 0.73
CA LEU A 100 -7.06 15.76 1.88
C LEU A 100 -5.60 16.10 1.51
N LEU A 101 -5.07 15.49 0.46
CA LEU A 101 -3.68 15.73 0.04
C LEU A 101 -3.44 17.19 -0.35
N GLY A 102 -4.41 17.83 -1.02
CA GLY A 102 -4.39 19.25 -1.33
C GLY A 102 -4.35 20.13 -0.09
N GLU A 103 -5.15 19.80 0.94
CA GLU A 103 -5.18 20.52 2.22
C GLU A 103 -3.86 20.35 2.99
N LEU A 104 -3.28 19.16 3.03
CA LEU A 104 -1.97 18.93 3.66
C LEU A 104 -0.89 19.80 3.02
N LYS A 105 -0.84 19.85 1.68
CA LYS A 105 0.11 20.70 0.94
C LYS A 105 -0.11 22.19 1.21
N ALA A 106 -1.37 22.63 1.26
CA ALA A 106 -1.71 24.04 1.57
C ALA A 106 -1.24 24.43 2.99
N ARG A 107 -1.19 23.50 3.93
CA ARG A 107 -0.64 23.68 5.29
C ARG A 107 0.88 23.54 5.38
N GLY A 108 1.57 23.28 4.26
CA GLY A 108 3.02 23.07 4.22
C GLY A 108 3.46 21.73 4.81
N ILE A 109 2.56 20.74 4.89
CA ILE A 109 2.88 19.37 5.32
C ILE A 109 3.47 18.63 4.12
N LYS A 110 4.67 18.06 4.29
CA LYS A 110 5.28 17.19 3.29
C LYS A 110 4.49 15.89 3.17
N ILE A 111 4.31 15.41 1.95
CA ILE A 111 3.58 14.16 1.70
C ILE A 111 4.48 13.15 0.98
N GLY A 112 4.50 11.92 1.48
CA GLY A 112 5.28 10.84 0.88
C GLY A 112 4.46 9.56 0.71
N VAL A 113 4.90 8.69 -0.20
CA VAL A 113 4.34 7.35 -0.42
C VAL A 113 5.41 6.30 -0.14
N LEU A 114 5.08 5.30 0.70
CA LEU A 114 5.92 4.14 0.96
C LEU A 114 5.11 2.84 0.74
N SER A 115 5.45 2.07 -0.29
CA SER A 115 4.68 0.89 -0.68
C SER A 115 5.54 -0.35 -0.90
N ASN A 116 4.98 -1.54 -0.66
CA ASN A 116 5.53 -2.84 -1.05
C ASN A 116 5.28 -3.19 -2.54
N LYS A 117 4.59 -2.33 -3.27
CA LYS A 117 4.46 -2.40 -4.73
C LYS A 117 5.81 -2.16 -5.41
N PRO A 118 6.17 -2.84 -6.52
CA PRO A 118 7.39 -2.53 -7.26
C PRO A 118 7.53 -1.04 -7.56
N HIS A 119 8.73 -0.49 -7.34
CA HIS A 119 8.94 0.97 -7.35
C HIS A 119 8.43 1.67 -8.60
N ASP A 120 8.78 1.15 -9.78
CA ASP A 120 8.36 1.77 -11.03
C ASP A 120 6.83 1.79 -11.17
N ARG A 121 6.15 0.71 -10.70
CA ARG A 121 4.68 0.64 -10.71
C ARG A 121 4.04 1.57 -9.68
N ALA A 122 4.68 1.75 -8.53
CA ALA A 122 4.21 2.72 -7.53
C ALA A 122 4.30 4.16 -8.06
N VAL A 123 5.41 4.49 -8.73
CA VAL A 123 5.61 5.80 -9.37
C VAL A 123 4.59 6.02 -10.50
N ASP A 124 4.38 5.03 -11.37
CA ASP A 124 3.40 5.13 -12.47
C ASP A 124 1.98 5.41 -11.94
N VAL A 125 1.54 4.63 -10.93
CA VAL A 125 0.20 4.81 -10.33
C VAL A 125 0.07 6.20 -9.70
N VAL A 126 1.05 6.64 -8.93
CA VAL A 126 1.03 7.95 -8.29
C VAL A 126 1.00 9.08 -9.31
N ASN A 127 1.83 9.00 -10.34
CA ASN A 127 1.91 10.04 -11.38
C ASN A 127 0.62 10.11 -12.22
N GLU A 128 0.03 8.96 -12.56
CA GLU A 128 -1.22 8.92 -13.32
C GLU A 128 -2.40 9.49 -12.52
N LEU A 129 -2.47 9.19 -11.21
CA LEU A 129 -3.59 9.62 -10.37
C LEU A 129 -3.49 11.06 -9.89
N PHE A 130 -2.29 11.54 -9.59
CA PHE A 130 -2.09 12.82 -8.90
C PHE A 130 -1.22 13.80 -9.68
N GLY A 131 -0.49 13.36 -10.69
CA GLY A 131 0.46 14.15 -11.47
C GLY A 131 1.91 13.97 -11.01
N GLU A 132 2.82 14.16 -11.94
CA GLU A 132 4.27 14.09 -11.69
C GLU A 132 4.71 15.16 -10.68
N GLY A 133 5.51 14.77 -9.69
CA GLY A 133 5.99 15.68 -8.64
C GLY A 133 4.93 16.15 -7.65
N TYR A 134 3.74 15.52 -7.64
CA TYR A 134 2.70 15.88 -6.68
C TYR A 134 3.08 15.52 -5.24
N PHE A 135 3.69 14.34 -5.03
CA PHE A 135 4.27 13.92 -3.75
C PHE A 135 5.73 14.36 -3.66
N ASP A 136 6.16 14.75 -2.45
CA ASP A 136 7.55 15.13 -2.19
C ASP A 136 8.49 13.93 -2.36
N LEU A 137 8.00 12.70 -2.07
CA LEU A 137 8.77 11.47 -2.21
C LEU A 137 7.86 10.26 -2.46
N VAL A 138 8.23 9.41 -3.43
CA VAL A 138 7.56 8.14 -3.70
C VAL A 138 8.58 7.01 -3.62
N CYS A 139 8.36 6.06 -2.71
CA CYS A 139 9.21 4.91 -2.48
C CYS A 139 8.40 3.61 -2.60
N GLY A 140 8.64 2.84 -3.65
CA GLY A 140 8.18 1.47 -3.79
C GLY A 140 9.31 0.47 -3.56
N GLN A 141 8.99 -0.82 -3.61
CA GLN A 141 9.92 -1.92 -3.41
C GLN A 141 10.98 -1.98 -4.52
N ARG A 142 12.24 -2.14 -4.11
CA ARG A 142 13.38 -2.40 -4.99
C ARG A 142 14.11 -3.67 -4.55
N GLU A 143 14.77 -4.33 -5.48
CA GLU A 143 15.59 -5.50 -5.17
C GLU A 143 16.71 -5.15 -4.16
N GLY A 144 16.96 -6.05 -3.22
CA GLY A 144 17.96 -5.85 -2.16
C GLY A 144 17.56 -4.86 -1.05
N VAL A 145 16.38 -4.23 -1.14
CA VAL A 145 15.86 -3.33 -0.09
C VAL A 145 14.82 -4.09 0.74
N PRO A 146 14.91 -4.07 2.08
CA PRO A 146 13.90 -4.68 2.93
C PRO A 146 12.51 -4.07 2.68
N LYS A 147 11.49 -4.94 2.67
CA LYS A 147 10.07 -4.54 2.52
C LYS A 147 9.51 -4.05 3.86
N LYS A 148 8.44 -3.24 3.83
CA LYS A 148 7.58 -3.06 4.99
C LYS A 148 7.19 -4.46 5.55
N PRO A 149 7.19 -4.67 6.87
CA PRO A 149 7.27 -3.69 7.96
C PRO A 149 8.70 -3.35 8.44
N ASP A 150 9.76 -3.66 7.67
CA ASP A 150 11.10 -3.19 8.00
C ASP A 150 11.13 -1.65 7.99
N PRO A 151 11.65 -0.98 9.04
CA PRO A 151 11.59 0.47 9.17
C PRO A 151 12.55 1.24 8.26
N SER A 152 13.48 0.58 7.57
CA SER A 152 14.56 1.25 6.82
C SER A 152 14.03 2.17 5.73
N GLY A 153 13.00 1.76 4.98
CA GLY A 153 12.37 2.61 3.96
C GLY A 153 11.77 3.88 4.55
N ALA A 154 11.01 3.74 5.64
CA ALA A 154 10.38 4.87 6.32
C ALA A 154 11.41 5.80 6.97
N ARG A 155 12.46 5.25 7.60
CA ARG A 155 13.55 6.05 8.18
C ARG A 155 14.28 6.88 7.13
N LYS A 156 14.57 6.30 5.97
CA LYS A 156 15.15 7.02 4.85
C LYS A 156 14.28 8.19 4.40
N MET A 157 12.96 8.01 4.35
CA MET A 157 12.04 9.09 4.02
C MET A 157 12.05 10.21 5.06
N LEU A 158 12.14 9.89 6.37
CA LEU A 158 12.27 10.88 7.43
C LEU A 158 13.58 11.68 7.30
N GLU A 159 14.70 11.03 6.95
CA GLU A 159 15.98 11.67 6.68
C GLU A 159 15.89 12.65 5.50
N GLU A 160 15.27 12.24 4.38
CA GLU A 160 15.06 13.11 3.20
C GLU A 160 14.12 14.30 3.51
N PHE A 161 13.19 14.12 4.44
CA PHE A 161 12.30 15.20 4.89
C PHE A 161 12.95 16.12 5.93
N ASP A 162 14.11 15.73 6.49
CA ASP A 162 14.81 16.41 7.58
C ASP A 162 13.92 16.59 8.83
N ILE A 163 13.25 15.48 9.26
CA ILE A 163 12.35 15.46 10.42
C ILE A 163 12.53 14.21 11.27
N GLY A 164 12.13 14.31 12.54
CA GLY A 164 12.04 13.15 13.43
C GLY A 164 10.74 12.37 13.31
N PRO A 165 10.70 11.10 13.77
CA PRO A 165 9.50 10.26 13.72
C PRO A 165 8.27 10.89 14.39
N ALA A 166 8.46 11.60 15.51
CA ALA A 166 7.39 12.25 16.24
C ALA A 166 6.69 13.39 15.45
N GLU A 167 7.36 13.92 14.40
CA GLU A 167 6.85 14.99 13.55
C GLU A 167 6.14 14.46 12.29
N CYS A 168 6.08 13.14 12.12
CA CYS A 168 5.45 12.48 10.97
C CYS A 168 4.26 11.62 11.40
N LEU A 169 3.23 11.54 10.55
CA LEU A 169 2.20 10.50 10.61
C LEU A 169 2.56 9.40 9.63
N TYR A 170 2.28 8.16 10.00
CA TYR A 170 2.25 7.04 9.06
C TYR A 170 0.80 6.58 8.86
N VAL A 171 0.33 6.50 7.62
CA VAL A 171 -1.07 6.21 7.29
C VAL A 171 -1.12 4.98 6.40
N GLY A 172 -1.92 3.99 6.78
CA GLY A 172 -2.06 2.76 6.01
C GLY A 172 -3.27 1.93 6.42
N ASP A 173 -3.55 0.88 5.67
CA ASP A 173 -4.77 0.08 5.79
C ASP A 173 -4.54 -1.37 6.21
N THR A 174 -3.28 -1.78 6.45
CA THR A 174 -2.94 -3.16 6.80
C THR A 174 -2.12 -3.27 8.09
N ASN A 175 -2.01 -4.50 8.64
CA ASN A 175 -1.08 -4.84 9.72
C ASN A 175 0.37 -4.45 9.39
N VAL A 176 0.78 -4.59 8.12
CA VAL A 176 2.13 -4.22 7.66
C VAL A 176 2.40 -2.74 7.87
N ASP A 177 1.39 -1.91 7.63
CA ASP A 177 1.48 -0.46 7.80
C ASP A 177 1.57 -0.06 9.26
N MET A 178 0.69 -0.65 10.09
CA MET A 178 0.71 -0.42 11.53
C MET A 178 2.08 -0.77 12.12
N GLN A 179 2.61 -1.93 11.77
CA GLN A 179 3.94 -2.37 12.20
C GLN A 179 5.06 -1.45 11.66
N THR A 180 4.97 -0.99 10.40
CA THR A 180 5.96 -0.06 9.82
C THR A 180 6.04 1.25 10.62
N GLY A 181 4.89 1.86 10.88
CA GLY A 181 4.82 3.09 11.68
C GLY A 181 5.38 2.89 13.08
N LYS A 182 4.98 1.80 13.77
CA LYS A 182 5.49 1.44 15.10
C LYS A 182 7.00 1.18 15.12
N ASN A 183 7.51 0.39 14.18
CA ASN A 183 8.93 0.08 14.07
C ASN A 183 9.79 1.32 13.78
N THR A 184 9.18 2.36 13.23
CA THR A 184 9.83 3.64 12.95
C THR A 184 9.69 4.65 14.10
N GLY A 185 8.70 4.47 14.97
CA GLY A 185 8.36 5.37 16.07
C GLY A 185 7.46 6.54 15.66
N MET A 186 6.76 6.41 14.53
CA MET A 186 5.77 7.38 14.07
C MET A 186 4.41 7.15 14.74
N PHE A 187 3.59 8.18 14.81
CA PHE A 187 2.16 8.05 15.12
C PHE A 187 1.47 7.41 13.91
N THR A 188 0.80 6.29 14.16
CA THR A 188 0.30 5.40 13.12
C THR A 188 -1.23 5.46 13.03
N VAL A 189 -1.73 5.81 11.86
CA VAL A 189 -3.17 5.96 11.58
C VAL A 189 -3.62 4.84 10.65
N GLY A 190 -4.53 4.00 11.13
CA GLY A 190 -5.21 2.99 10.34
C GLY A 190 -6.42 3.57 9.61
N VAL A 191 -6.66 3.15 8.37
CA VAL A 191 -7.80 3.61 7.57
C VAL A 191 -8.77 2.47 7.28
N LEU A 192 -10.09 2.73 7.34
CA LEU A 192 -11.15 1.71 7.23
C LEU A 192 -11.74 1.55 5.82
N TRP A 193 -11.30 2.35 4.86
CA TRP A 193 -11.75 2.23 3.46
C TRP A 193 -10.89 1.28 2.63
N GLY A 194 -9.79 0.74 3.21
CA GLY A 194 -8.83 -0.12 2.54
C GLY A 194 -9.13 -1.62 2.63
N PHE A 195 -8.08 -2.44 2.66
CA PHE A 195 -8.15 -3.89 2.53
C PHE A 195 -8.49 -4.61 3.84
N ARG A 196 -8.21 -4.01 5.00
CA ARG A 196 -8.36 -4.66 6.32
C ARG A 196 -9.41 -3.98 7.18
N ASP A 197 -9.91 -4.76 8.12
CA ASP A 197 -10.90 -4.31 9.08
C ASP A 197 -10.27 -3.65 10.32
N ARG A 198 -11.13 -3.09 11.16
CA ARG A 198 -10.75 -2.42 12.40
C ARG A 198 -10.00 -3.36 13.36
N GLU A 199 -10.43 -4.61 13.45
CA GLU A 199 -9.87 -5.58 14.41
C GLU A 199 -8.39 -5.85 14.07
N GLU A 200 -8.04 -6.03 12.81
CA GLU A 200 -6.65 -6.22 12.38
C GLU A 200 -5.80 -4.98 12.70
N LEU A 201 -6.31 -3.77 12.44
CA LEU A 201 -5.59 -2.53 12.70
C LEU A 201 -5.36 -2.31 14.21
N GLU A 202 -6.38 -2.56 15.05
CA GLU A 202 -6.28 -2.47 16.51
C GLU A 202 -5.30 -3.50 17.07
N ASN A 203 -5.37 -4.75 16.61
CA ASN A 203 -4.47 -5.82 17.02
C ASN A 203 -3.01 -5.55 16.63
N ASN A 204 -2.76 -4.72 15.63
CA ASN A 204 -1.43 -4.27 15.22
C ASN A 204 -1.09 -2.87 15.71
N HIS A 205 -1.80 -2.42 16.77
CA HIS A 205 -1.47 -1.22 17.55
C HIS A 205 -1.54 0.10 16.77
N ALA A 206 -2.53 0.30 15.90
CA ALA A 206 -2.85 1.63 15.38
C ALA A 206 -3.03 2.62 16.54
N ASP A 207 -2.41 3.81 16.45
CA ASP A 207 -2.61 4.86 17.46
C ASP A 207 -3.95 5.55 17.29
N ALA A 208 -4.45 5.59 16.04
CA ALA A 208 -5.77 6.08 15.68
C ALA A 208 -6.31 5.27 14.48
N ILE A 209 -7.65 5.24 14.37
CA ILE A 209 -8.34 4.63 13.23
C ILE A 209 -9.40 5.60 12.72
N ILE A 210 -9.35 5.92 11.43
CA ILE A 210 -10.23 6.86 10.76
C ILE A 210 -11.08 6.17 9.69
N ALA A 211 -12.30 6.70 9.47
CA ALA A 211 -13.23 6.18 8.48
C ALA A 211 -13.27 7.01 7.19
N HIS A 212 -12.84 8.27 7.23
CA HIS A 212 -12.80 9.15 6.08
C HIS A 212 -11.46 9.89 5.99
N PRO A 213 -10.94 10.16 4.78
CA PRO A 213 -9.65 10.83 4.61
C PRO A 213 -9.54 12.15 5.37
N HIS A 214 -10.60 12.95 5.38
CA HIS A 214 -10.61 14.26 6.03
C HIS A 214 -10.38 14.20 7.56
N ASP A 215 -10.71 13.08 8.20
CA ASP A 215 -10.52 12.89 9.64
C ASP A 215 -9.03 12.97 10.03
N LEU A 216 -8.10 12.74 9.06
CA LEU A 216 -6.65 12.84 9.30
C LEU A 216 -6.22 14.23 9.75
N LEU A 217 -6.94 15.29 9.34
CA LEU A 217 -6.60 16.68 9.68
C LEU A 217 -6.66 16.94 11.18
N GLU A 218 -7.50 16.24 11.93
CA GLU A 218 -7.55 16.35 13.40
C GLU A 218 -6.21 15.97 14.04
N TYR A 219 -5.52 14.99 13.49
CA TYR A 219 -4.22 14.51 14.00
C TYR A 219 -3.05 15.36 13.53
N ILE A 220 -3.19 16.14 12.46
CA ILE A 220 -2.19 17.12 12.04
C ILE A 220 -2.16 18.30 13.01
N ASP A 221 -3.33 18.73 13.48
CA ASP A 221 -3.47 19.95 14.27
C ASP A 221 -3.34 19.72 15.80
N SER A 222 -3.71 18.51 16.28
CA SER A 222 -3.86 18.23 17.72
C SER A 222 -2.66 17.53 18.37
N LEU A 223 -1.71 17.01 17.63
CA LEU A 223 -0.52 16.30 18.11
C LEU A 223 0.75 17.16 17.97
#